data_890267f7bbc5fceb3daa9438d0729627
#
_entry.id   890267f7bbc5fceb3daa9438d0729627
#
_cell.length_a   1.000
_cell.length_b   1.000
_cell.length_c   1.000
_cell.angle_alpha   90.00
_cell.angle_beta   90.00
_cell.angle_gamma   90.00
#
_symmetry.space_group_name_H-M   'P 1'
#
loop_
_entity.id
_entity.type
_entity.pdbx_description
1 polymer ?
#
loop_
_entity_poly.entity_id
_entity_poly.type
_entity_poly.pdbx_seq_one_letter_code
_entity_poly.pdbx_strand_id
1 'polypeptide(L)'
;MGRDSFIFYRSFKEAIDLVKDKKKKLMFYECLTDYIFYQQIPENIDKEILAMFVIIKKQLDNVNSSFWNYEDRRSSKYKKWKKEVLERDNYTCKNCGIKTNLVVHHIEHFAENKEKRFDVENGQTLCNKCHKEVHKDEKR
;
A
#
# COMPACT_ATOMS: atom_id res chain seq x y z
N MET A 1 11.72 -13.16 -5.89
CA MET A 1 11.65 -12.61 -4.52
C MET A 1 12.70 -11.52 -4.40
N GLY A 2 12.28 -10.28 -4.12
CA GLY A 2 13.20 -9.15 -4.02
C GLY A 2 13.99 -9.16 -2.72
N ARG A 3 15.08 -8.41 -2.69
CA ARG A 3 15.99 -8.27 -1.54
C ARG A 3 15.26 -7.82 -0.26
N ASP A 4 14.18 -7.04 -0.40
CA ASP A 4 13.39 -6.48 0.69
C ASP A 4 12.52 -7.52 1.42
N SER A 5 11.99 -8.51 0.71
CA SER A 5 11.26 -9.63 1.32
C SER A 5 12.17 -10.52 2.18
N PHE A 6 13.44 -10.68 1.78
CA PHE A 6 14.40 -11.48 2.55
C PHE A 6 14.80 -10.80 3.86
N ILE A 7 15.01 -9.48 3.85
CA ILE A 7 15.32 -8.69 5.06
C ILE A 7 14.15 -8.74 6.04
N PHE A 8 12.93 -8.65 5.54
CA PHE A 8 11.70 -8.73 6.31
C PHE A 8 11.56 -10.06 7.07
N TYR A 9 11.71 -11.19 6.39
CA TYR A 9 11.65 -12.52 7.03
C TYR A 9 12.75 -12.71 8.07
N ARG A 10 13.95 -12.19 7.83
CA ARG A 10 15.06 -12.25 8.77
C ARG A 10 14.75 -11.51 10.07
N SER A 11 14.25 -10.28 9.98
CA SER A 11 13.89 -9.47 11.16
C SER A 11 12.81 -10.12 12.01
N PHE A 12 11.82 -10.76 11.39
CA PHE A 12 10.79 -11.50 12.13
C PHE A 12 11.34 -12.75 12.81
N LYS A 13 12.16 -13.51 12.10
CA LYS A 13 12.79 -14.68 12.67
C LYS A 13 13.63 -14.29 13.88
N GLU A 14 14.45 -13.26 13.77
CA GLU A 14 15.28 -12.75 14.86
C GLU A 14 14.41 -12.30 16.06
N ALA A 15 13.31 -11.58 15.84
CA ALA A 15 12.39 -11.18 16.91
C ALA A 15 11.73 -12.38 17.59
N ILE A 16 11.28 -13.37 16.82
CA ILE A 16 10.68 -14.61 17.33
C ILE A 16 11.71 -15.43 18.13
N ASP A 17 12.96 -15.44 17.69
CA ASP A 17 14.03 -16.20 18.38
C ASP A 17 14.41 -15.60 19.74
N LEU A 18 14.10 -14.33 19.99
CA LEU A 18 14.22 -13.71 21.32
C LEU A 18 13.21 -14.27 22.34
N VAL A 19 12.07 -14.80 21.88
CA VAL A 19 11.06 -15.41 22.75
C VAL A 19 11.53 -16.77 23.20
N LYS A 20 11.92 -16.91 24.48
CA LYS A 20 12.47 -18.16 25.05
C LYS A 20 11.39 -19.19 25.34
N ASP A 21 10.22 -18.76 25.77
CA ASP A 21 9.09 -19.64 26.07
C ASP A 21 8.49 -20.20 24.78
N LYS A 22 8.44 -21.54 24.67
CA LYS A 22 7.96 -22.23 23.47
C LYS A 22 6.48 -21.96 23.19
N LYS A 23 5.65 -21.84 24.23
CA LYS A 23 4.21 -21.58 24.09
C LYS A 23 3.96 -20.15 23.58
N LYS A 24 4.67 -19.18 24.16
CA LYS A 24 4.63 -17.79 23.70
C LYS A 24 5.18 -17.66 22.27
N LYS A 25 6.24 -18.39 21.95
CA LYS A 25 6.81 -18.43 20.60
C LYS A 25 5.80 -18.92 19.56
N LEU A 26 5.08 -20.00 19.87
CA LEU A 26 4.00 -20.52 19.01
C LEU A 26 2.89 -19.48 18.83
N MET A 27 2.40 -18.92 19.95
CA MET A 27 1.38 -17.85 19.92
C MET A 27 1.81 -16.65 19.05
N PHE A 28 3.08 -16.28 19.07
CA PHE A 28 3.59 -15.21 18.24
C PHE A 28 3.58 -15.57 16.75
N TYR A 29 3.93 -16.82 16.38
CA TYR A 29 3.82 -17.31 15.01
C TYR A 29 2.36 -17.30 14.52
N GLU A 30 1.42 -17.79 15.34
CA GLU A 30 -0.01 -17.80 15.04
C GLU A 30 -0.51 -16.36 14.81
N CYS A 31 -0.18 -15.44 15.72
CA CYS A 31 -0.55 -14.03 15.59
C CYS A 31 -0.03 -13.39 14.29
N LEU A 32 1.21 -13.67 13.92
CA LEU A 32 1.80 -13.16 12.68
C LEU A 32 1.14 -13.75 11.44
N THR A 33 0.89 -15.07 11.43
CA THR A 33 0.26 -15.74 10.30
C THR A 33 -1.18 -15.31 10.11
N ASP A 34 -1.95 -15.22 11.18
CA ASP A 34 -3.34 -14.76 11.13
C ASP A 34 -3.44 -13.32 10.63
N TYR A 35 -2.52 -12.47 11.08
CA TYR A 35 -2.48 -11.11 10.57
C TYR A 35 -2.06 -11.01 9.11
N ILE A 36 -1.04 -11.76 8.69
CA ILE A 36 -0.54 -11.73 7.31
C ILE A 36 -1.61 -12.22 6.32
N PHE A 37 -2.28 -13.33 6.64
CA PHE A 37 -3.22 -13.96 5.72
C PHE A 37 -4.64 -13.43 5.83
N TYR A 38 -5.10 -13.10 7.04
CA TYR A 38 -6.50 -12.79 7.32
C TYR A 38 -6.72 -11.36 7.84
N GLN A 39 -5.65 -10.59 8.11
CA GLN A 39 -5.70 -9.26 8.75
C GLN A 39 -6.41 -9.29 10.12
N GLN A 40 -6.36 -10.43 10.80
CA GLN A 40 -6.98 -10.65 12.10
C GLN A 40 -5.93 -10.67 13.20
N ILE A 41 -6.29 -10.14 14.36
CA ILE A 41 -5.48 -10.20 15.58
C ILE A 41 -6.25 -11.08 16.56
N PRO A 42 -5.68 -12.19 17.07
CA PRO A 42 -6.35 -13.03 18.03
C PRO A 42 -6.77 -12.27 19.31
N GLU A 43 -7.95 -12.57 19.85
CA GLU A 43 -8.49 -11.83 21.01
C GLU A 43 -7.74 -12.09 22.33
N ASN A 44 -7.15 -13.27 22.49
CA ASN A 44 -6.51 -13.72 23.72
C ASN A 44 -4.98 -13.80 23.58
N ILE A 45 -4.33 -12.68 23.28
CA ILE A 45 -2.89 -12.61 23.16
C ILE A 45 -2.24 -12.24 24.50
N ASP A 46 -1.13 -12.92 24.84
CA ASP A 46 -0.25 -12.53 25.93
C ASP A 46 0.24 -11.07 25.72
N LYS A 47 0.25 -10.27 26.79
CA LYS A 47 0.61 -8.83 26.72
C LYS A 47 1.99 -8.58 26.15
N GLU A 48 2.96 -9.46 26.46
CA GLU A 48 4.34 -9.36 25.96
C GLU A 48 4.37 -9.63 24.44
N ILE A 49 3.66 -10.65 23.98
CA ILE A 49 3.53 -10.99 22.57
C ILE A 49 2.79 -9.89 21.80
N LEU A 50 1.73 -9.33 22.38
CA LEU A 50 1.01 -8.21 21.78
C LEU A 50 1.92 -6.98 21.59
N ALA A 51 2.73 -6.65 22.59
CA ALA A 51 3.66 -5.52 22.50
C ALA A 51 4.70 -5.72 21.36
N MET A 52 5.28 -6.93 21.25
CA MET A 52 6.19 -7.27 20.17
C MET A 52 5.49 -7.23 18.80
N PHE A 53 4.27 -7.77 18.74
CA PHE A 53 3.47 -7.79 17.51
C PHE A 53 3.14 -6.36 17.02
N VAL A 54 2.76 -5.43 17.90
CA VAL A 54 2.45 -4.05 17.53
C VAL A 54 3.62 -3.35 16.85
N ILE A 55 4.86 -3.61 17.31
CA ILE A 55 6.07 -3.07 16.69
C ILE A 55 6.25 -3.62 15.27
N ILE A 56 6.07 -4.92 15.11
CA ILE A 56 6.24 -5.61 13.82
C ILE A 56 5.08 -5.30 12.88
N LYS A 57 3.87 -5.15 13.39
CA LYS A 57 2.66 -4.84 12.61
C LYS A 57 2.85 -3.62 11.72
N LYS A 58 3.46 -2.56 12.23
CA LYS A 58 3.74 -1.35 11.44
C LYS A 58 4.62 -1.63 10.22
N GLN A 59 5.59 -2.52 10.35
CA GLN A 59 6.45 -2.93 9.23
C GLN A 59 5.67 -3.83 8.25
N LEU A 60 4.85 -4.75 8.79
CA LEU A 60 3.95 -5.59 7.98
C LEU A 60 2.98 -4.76 7.15
N ASP A 61 2.35 -3.76 7.74
CA ASP A 61 1.39 -2.89 7.06
C ASP A 61 2.08 -2.12 5.91
N ASN A 62 3.28 -1.62 6.12
CA ASN A 62 4.05 -0.93 5.10
C ASN A 62 4.41 -1.84 3.91
N VAL A 63 4.88 -3.06 4.18
CA VAL A 63 5.24 -4.03 3.13
C VAL A 63 3.99 -4.51 2.40
N ASN A 64 2.93 -4.87 3.11
CA ASN A 64 1.67 -5.29 2.51
C ASN A 64 1.06 -4.17 1.65
N SER A 65 1.03 -2.94 2.15
CA SER A 65 0.49 -1.82 1.37
C SER A 65 1.31 -1.57 0.11
N SER A 66 2.63 -1.65 0.17
CA SER A 66 3.51 -1.50 -1.00
C SER A 66 3.31 -2.61 -2.02
N PHE A 67 3.17 -3.87 -1.56
CA PHE A 67 2.92 -5.02 -2.42
C PHE A 67 1.56 -4.92 -3.13
N TRP A 68 0.49 -4.68 -2.38
CA TRP A 68 -0.86 -4.54 -2.95
C TRP A 68 -0.98 -3.33 -3.87
N ASN A 69 -0.33 -2.21 -3.52
CA ASN A 69 -0.28 -1.04 -4.37
C ASN A 69 0.42 -1.31 -5.71
N TYR A 70 1.47 -2.15 -5.71
CA TYR A 70 2.17 -2.57 -6.92
C TYR A 70 1.29 -3.48 -7.80
N GLU A 71 0.67 -4.53 -7.21
CA GLU A 71 -0.19 -5.45 -7.94
C GLU A 71 -1.44 -4.76 -8.50
N ASP A 72 -2.09 -3.90 -7.70
CA ASP A 72 -3.24 -3.13 -8.16
C ASP A 72 -2.91 -2.24 -9.36
N ARG A 73 -1.75 -1.59 -9.38
CA ARG A 73 -1.31 -0.75 -10.52
C ARG A 73 -0.99 -1.54 -11.79
N ARG A 74 -0.77 -2.85 -11.68
CA ARG A 74 -0.60 -3.76 -12.84
C ARG A 74 -1.90 -4.39 -13.31
N SER A 75 -2.93 -4.33 -12.50
CA SER A 75 -4.22 -4.99 -12.76
C SER A 75 -4.90 -4.46 -14.02
N SER A 76 -5.79 -5.28 -14.58
CA SER A 76 -6.67 -4.86 -15.69
C SER A 76 -7.63 -3.74 -15.25
N LYS A 77 -8.04 -3.73 -13.96
CA LYS A 77 -8.87 -2.67 -13.37
C LYS A 77 -8.17 -1.30 -13.42
N TYR A 78 -6.89 -1.25 -13.06
CA TYR A 78 -6.11 -0.01 -13.13
C TYR A 78 -5.96 0.51 -14.57
N LYS A 79 -5.70 -0.39 -15.52
CA LYS A 79 -5.58 -0.03 -16.94
C LYS A 79 -6.90 0.51 -17.48
N LYS A 80 -8.02 -0.13 -17.12
CA LYS A 80 -9.38 0.29 -17.49
C LYS A 80 -9.68 1.67 -16.90
N TRP A 81 -9.51 1.85 -15.59
CA TRP A 81 -9.70 3.11 -14.90
C TRP A 81 -8.89 4.25 -15.55
N LYS A 82 -7.61 4.02 -15.81
CA LYS A 82 -6.75 5.00 -16.48
C LYS A 82 -7.28 5.42 -17.85
N LYS A 83 -7.78 4.47 -18.63
CA LYS A 83 -8.37 4.71 -19.94
C LYS A 83 -9.63 5.57 -19.81
N GLU A 84 -10.55 5.20 -18.91
CA GLU A 84 -11.81 5.91 -18.68
C GLU A 84 -11.61 7.36 -18.23
N VAL A 85 -10.64 7.63 -17.35
CA VAL A 85 -10.28 8.99 -16.93
C VAL A 85 -9.73 9.79 -18.12
N LEU A 86 -8.83 9.22 -18.93
CA LEU A 86 -8.30 9.90 -20.12
C LEU A 86 -9.40 10.22 -21.16
N GLU A 87 -10.33 9.29 -21.36
CA GLU A 87 -11.47 9.48 -22.27
C GLU A 87 -12.42 10.57 -21.77
N ARG A 88 -12.79 10.54 -20.47
CA ARG A 88 -13.61 11.58 -19.83
C ARG A 88 -13.00 12.98 -20.00
N ASP A 89 -11.68 13.08 -19.84
CA ASP A 89 -10.95 14.35 -19.91
C ASP A 89 -10.53 14.72 -21.34
N ASN A 90 -11.02 14.00 -22.37
CA ASN A 90 -10.71 14.21 -23.77
C ASN A 90 -9.18 14.27 -24.05
N TYR A 91 -8.41 13.43 -23.36
CA TYR A 91 -6.95 13.39 -23.48
C TYR A 91 -6.31 14.79 -23.34
N THR A 92 -6.77 15.55 -22.34
CA THR A 92 -6.37 16.94 -22.14
C THR A 92 -6.00 17.18 -20.67
N CYS A 93 -4.87 17.84 -20.43
CA CYS A 93 -4.49 18.23 -19.07
C CYS A 93 -5.51 19.19 -18.48
N LYS A 94 -6.10 18.86 -17.36
CA LYS A 94 -7.14 19.67 -16.70
C LYS A 94 -6.64 21.00 -16.16
N ASN A 95 -5.33 21.13 -15.90
CA ASN A 95 -4.76 22.37 -15.39
C ASN A 95 -4.30 23.34 -16.48
N CYS A 96 -3.70 22.86 -17.59
CA CYS A 96 -3.10 23.74 -18.59
C CYS A 96 -3.58 23.50 -20.03
N GLY A 97 -4.47 22.53 -20.27
CA GLY A 97 -5.07 22.27 -21.58
C GLY A 97 -4.17 21.54 -22.58
N ILE A 98 -2.92 21.21 -22.24
CA ILE A 98 -2.00 20.48 -23.11
C ILE A 98 -2.47 19.04 -23.34
N LYS A 99 -2.24 18.49 -24.55
CA LYS A 99 -2.65 17.13 -24.94
C LYS A 99 -1.47 16.14 -25.08
N THR A 100 -0.30 16.52 -24.63
CA THR A 100 0.90 15.69 -24.73
C THR A 100 1.50 15.38 -23.36
N ASN A 101 2.25 14.27 -23.27
CA ASN A 101 2.89 13.84 -22.02
C ASN A 101 1.92 13.75 -20.82
N LEU A 102 0.77 13.12 -21.08
CA LEU A 102 -0.30 13.00 -20.09
C LEU A 102 -0.09 11.82 -19.16
N VAL A 103 -0.44 12.05 -17.90
CA VAL A 103 -0.54 11.04 -16.84
C VAL A 103 -1.89 11.16 -16.16
N VAL A 104 -2.39 10.07 -15.59
CA VAL A 104 -3.58 10.10 -14.74
C VAL A 104 -3.12 10.15 -13.29
N HIS A 105 -3.56 11.20 -12.59
CA HIS A 105 -3.29 11.46 -11.18
C HIS A 105 -4.51 11.07 -10.34
N HIS A 106 -4.27 10.49 -9.14
CA HIS A 106 -5.32 10.25 -8.15
C HIS A 106 -5.49 11.48 -7.27
N ILE A 107 -6.70 12.02 -7.19
CA ILE A 107 -7.04 13.18 -6.34
C ILE A 107 -6.88 12.81 -4.86
N GLU A 108 -7.53 11.72 -4.43
CA GLU A 108 -7.23 11.08 -3.15
C GLU A 108 -6.18 10.02 -3.39
N HIS A 109 -5.09 10.04 -2.62
CA HIS A 109 -3.93 9.19 -2.89
C HIS A 109 -4.28 7.70 -2.98
N PHE A 110 -3.72 7.06 -4.01
CA PHE A 110 -3.91 5.63 -4.27
C PHE A 110 -3.63 4.73 -3.06
N ALA A 111 -2.68 5.10 -2.20
CA ALA A 111 -2.32 4.34 -1.01
C ALA A 111 -3.30 4.53 0.14
N GLU A 112 -3.96 5.67 0.24
CA GLU A 112 -4.77 6.08 1.39
C GLU A 112 -6.20 5.58 1.29
N ASN A 113 -6.81 5.65 0.10
CA ASN A 113 -8.20 5.25 -0.10
C ASN A 113 -8.32 4.08 -1.09
N LYS A 114 -8.42 2.85 -0.53
CA LYS A 114 -8.53 1.63 -1.35
C LYS A 114 -9.82 1.57 -2.16
N GLU A 115 -10.92 2.09 -1.64
CA GLU A 115 -12.24 2.03 -2.28
C GLU A 115 -12.31 2.93 -3.52
N LYS A 116 -11.62 4.07 -3.46
CA LYS A 116 -11.58 5.04 -4.56
C LYS A 116 -10.47 4.83 -5.58
N ARG A 117 -9.66 3.76 -5.44
CA ARG A 117 -8.53 3.49 -6.35
C ARG A 117 -8.90 3.42 -7.82
N PHE A 118 -10.10 2.95 -8.11
CA PHE A 118 -10.61 2.73 -9.47
C PHE A 118 -11.87 3.54 -9.76
N ASP A 119 -12.17 4.52 -8.91
CA ASP A 119 -13.22 5.48 -9.16
C ASP A 119 -12.76 6.52 -10.18
N VAL A 120 -13.51 6.67 -11.26
CA VAL A 120 -13.19 7.61 -12.34
C VAL A 120 -13.18 9.05 -11.83
N GLU A 121 -14.07 9.39 -10.89
CA GLU A 121 -14.14 10.72 -10.29
C GLU A 121 -12.90 11.02 -9.40
N ASN A 122 -12.23 10.00 -8.91
CA ASN A 122 -10.98 10.15 -8.18
C ASN A 122 -9.75 10.26 -9.12
N GLY A 123 -9.96 10.30 -10.42
CA GLY A 123 -8.90 10.45 -11.42
C GLY A 123 -8.89 11.83 -12.06
N GLN A 124 -7.71 12.36 -12.35
CA GLN A 124 -7.54 13.60 -13.08
C GLN A 124 -6.41 13.47 -14.11
N THR A 125 -6.66 13.90 -15.35
CA THR A 125 -5.63 13.93 -16.40
C THR A 125 -4.77 15.18 -16.25
N LEU A 126 -3.46 14.98 -16.07
CA LEU A 126 -2.46 16.04 -15.97
C LEU A 126 -1.32 15.82 -16.95
N CYS A 127 -0.65 16.87 -17.39
CA CYS A 127 0.66 16.71 -18.02
C CYS A 127 1.75 16.51 -16.95
N ASN A 128 2.90 15.99 -17.35
CA ASN A 128 4.01 15.73 -16.43
C ASN A 128 4.45 16.97 -15.62
N LYS A 129 4.33 18.18 -16.19
CA LYS A 129 4.67 19.43 -15.51
C LYS A 129 3.66 19.71 -14.38
N CYS A 130 2.38 19.77 -14.70
CA CYS A 130 1.32 20.02 -13.72
C CYS A 130 1.25 18.94 -12.64
N HIS A 131 1.49 17.68 -13.01
CA HIS A 131 1.56 16.57 -12.04
C HIS A 131 2.67 16.77 -10.99
N LYS A 132 3.85 17.25 -11.43
CA LYS A 132 4.94 17.57 -10.49
C LYS A 132 4.62 18.77 -9.59
N GLU A 133 3.87 19.74 -10.09
CA GLU A 133 3.44 20.91 -9.31
C GLU A 133 2.46 20.50 -8.20
N VAL A 134 1.44 19.71 -8.51
CA VAL A 134 0.49 19.17 -7.53
C VAL A 134 1.23 18.46 -6.39
N HIS A 135 2.15 17.56 -6.68
CA HIS A 135 2.93 16.85 -5.66
C HIS A 135 3.93 17.71 -4.87
N LYS A 136 4.26 18.90 -5.32
CA LYS A 136 5.06 19.85 -4.52
C LYS A 136 4.20 20.56 -3.48
N ASP A 137 2.97 20.88 -3.85
CA ASP A 137 2.04 21.58 -2.95
C ASP A 137 1.54 20.66 -1.84
N GLU A 138 1.37 19.36 -2.12
CA GLU A 138 1.00 18.34 -1.12
C GLU A 138 2.09 18.08 -0.05
N LYS A 139 3.35 18.46 -0.32
CA LYS A 139 4.48 18.29 0.60
C LYS A 139 4.76 19.53 1.47
N ARG A 140 4.00 20.59 1.29
CA ARG A 140 4.07 21.82 2.09
C ARG A 140 3.08 21.80 3.22
#